data_5d4dac1c688070acf20cb1717e3b4485
#
_entry.id   5d4dac1c688070acf20cb1717e3b4485
#
_cell.length_a   1.000
_cell.length_b   1.000
_cell.length_c   1.000
_cell.angle_alpha   90.00
_cell.angle_beta   90.00
_cell.angle_gamma   90.00
#
_symmetry.space_group_name_H-M   'P 1'
#
loop_
_entity.id
_entity.type
_entity.pdbx_description
1 polymer ?
#
loop_
_entity_poly.entity_id
_entity_poly.type
_entity_poly.pdbx_seq_one_letter_code
_entity_poly.pdbx_strand_id
1 'polypeptide(L)' 'MRKALLIVGLLALAIGLLWIGQGTGAIAWPASSFMIGSLQWAEYGALLSAVGLILIWQGKK' A
#
# COMPACT_ATOMS: atom_id res chain seq x y z
N MET A 1 -3.08 -19.29 10.92
CA MET A 1 -2.01 -18.31 10.65
C MET A 1 -1.98 -17.84 9.20
N ARG A 2 -2.19 -18.73 8.22
CA ARG A 2 -2.16 -18.36 6.80
C ARG A 2 -3.22 -17.32 6.44
N LYS A 3 -4.43 -17.45 7.00
CA LYS A 3 -5.49 -16.47 6.74
C LYS A 3 -5.11 -15.10 7.25
N ALA A 4 -4.46 -15.03 8.42
CA ALA A 4 -4.02 -13.76 8.97
C ALA A 4 -2.96 -13.11 8.06
N LEU A 5 -2.02 -13.90 7.53
CA LEU A 5 -1.01 -13.40 6.60
C LEU A 5 -1.65 -12.87 5.32
N LEU A 6 -2.64 -13.58 4.79
CA LEU A 6 -3.33 -13.15 3.58
C LEU A 6 -4.11 -11.85 3.81
N ILE A 7 -4.83 -11.77 4.93
CA ILE A 7 -5.64 -10.58 5.25
C ILE A 7 -4.72 -9.38 5.46
N VAL A 8 -3.69 -9.52 6.29
CA VAL A 8 -2.75 -8.43 6.57
C VAL A 8 -2.02 -8.03 5.29
N GLY A 9 -1.60 -9.01 4.48
CA GLY A 9 -0.94 -8.74 3.22
C GLY A 9 -1.82 -7.97 2.25
N LEU A 10 -3.09 -8.37 2.12
CA LEU A 10 -4.04 -7.66 1.25
C LEU A 10 -4.28 -6.24 1.72
N LEU A 11 -4.44 -6.04 3.03
CA LEU A 11 -4.64 -4.70 3.59
C LEU A 11 -3.40 -3.84 3.37
N ALA A 12 -2.21 -4.39 3.61
CA ALA A 12 -0.96 -3.67 3.39
C ALA A 12 -0.79 -3.29 1.93
N LEU A 13 -1.10 -4.21 1.02
CA LEU A 13 -1.02 -3.95 -0.42
C LEU A 13 -2.00 -2.85 -0.83
N ALA A 14 -3.24 -2.92 -0.37
CA ALA A 14 -4.26 -1.93 -0.71
C ALA A 14 -3.86 -0.54 -0.21
N ILE A 15 -3.41 -0.44 1.04
CA ILE A 15 -2.97 0.84 1.61
C ILE A 15 -1.74 1.35 0.88
N GLY A 16 -0.79 0.46 0.58
CA GLY A 16 0.42 0.83 -0.15
C GLY A 16 0.12 1.38 -1.53
N LEU A 17 -0.77 0.74 -2.27
CA LEU A 17 -1.18 1.21 -3.59
C LEU A 17 -1.87 2.56 -3.51
N LEU A 18 -2.72 2.77 -2.49
CA LEU A 18 -3.37 4.05 -2.28
C LEU A 18 -2.34 5.16 -2.04
N TRP A 19 -1.35 4.90 -1.20
CA TRP A 19 -0.29 5.86 -0.92
C TRP A 19 0.53 6.18 -2.16
N ILE A 20 0.84 5.19 -2.99
CA ILE A 20 1.52 5.41 -4.26
C ILE A 20 0.68 6.33 -5.14
N GLY A 21 -0.61 6.04 -5.27
CA GLY A 21 -1.52 6.84 -6.08
C GLY A 21 -1.61 8.28 -5.60
N GLN A 22 -1.75 8.48 -4.28
CA GLN A 22 -1.82 9.82 -3.70
C GLN A 22 -0.46 10.53 -3.80
N GLY A 23 0.62 9.83 -3.51
CA GLY A 23 1.96 10.41 -3.54
C GLY A 23 2.39 10.87 -4.92
N THR A 24 1.97 10.15 -5.96
CA THR A 24 2.26 10.53 -7.35
C THR A 24 1.24 11.54 -7.91
N GLY A 25 0.14 11.78 -7.19
CA GLY A 25 -0.92 12.65 -7.66
C GLY A 25 -1.94 11.98 -8.56
N ALA A 26 -1.78 10.67 -8.85
CA ALA A 26 -2.72 9.94 -9.70
C ALA A 26 -4.10 9.81 -9.03
N ILE A 27 -4.11 9.67 -7.70
CA ILE A 27 -5.34 9.66 -6.91
C ILE A 27 -5.38 10.93 -6.08
N ALA A 28 -6.25 11.87 -6.46
CA ALA A 28 -6.37 13.17 -5.81
C ALA A 28 -7.49 13.21 -4.78
N TRP A 29 -7.85 12.08 -4.22
CA TRP A 29 -8.94 12.01 -3.25
C TRP A 29 -8.43 11.34 -1.96
N PRO A 30 -8.73 11.91 -0.80
CA PRO A 30 -9.41 13.20 -0.63
C PRO A 30 -8.49 14.37 -1.02
N ALA A 31 -9.06 15.38 -1.64
CA ALA A 31 -8.29 16.52 -2.17
C ALA A 31 -7.54 17.30 -1.10
N SER A 32 -7.97 17.18 0.16
CA SER A 32 -7.31 17.83 1.30
C SER A 32 -6.18 17.01 1.90
N SER A 33 -5.88 15.82 1.34
CA SER A 33 -4.85 14.96 1.90
C SER A 33 -3.45 15.56 1.66
N PHE A 34 -2.65 15.64 2.72
CA PHE A 34 -1.27 16.10 2.61
C PHE A 34 -0.37 15.13 1.87
N MET A 35 -0.84 13.91 1.62
CA MET A 35 -0.08 12.88 0.91
C MET A 35 -0.05 13.10 -0.61
N ILE A 36 -1.02 13.86 -1.12
CA ILE A 36 -1.15 14.08 -2.56
C ILE A 36 0.04 14.88 -3.07
N GLY A 37 0.70 14.35 -4.10
CA GLY A 37 1.86 14.99 -4.70
C GLY A 37 3.15 14.85 -3.93
N SER A 38 3.17 14.07 -2.85
CA SER A 38 4.38 13.82 -2.06
C SER A 38 5.03 12.50 -2.48
N LEU A 39 6.19 12.59 -3.15
CA LEU A 39 6.92 11.40 -3.56
C LEU A 39 7.36 10.54 -2.38
N GLN A 40 7.55 11.16 -1.21
CA GLN A 40 7.89 10.42 0.00
C GLN A 40 6.82 9.40 0.35
N TRP A 41 5.56 9.77 0.21
CA TRP A 41 4.45 8.86 0.46
C TRP A 41 4.36 7.76 -0.59
N ALA A 42 4.72 8.09 -1.84
CA ALA A 42 4.79 7.07 -2.88
C ALA A 42 5.85 6.02 -2.57
N GLU A 43 6.99 6.42 -2.03
CA GLU A 43 8.04 5.50 -1.59
C GLU A 43 7.56 4.61 -0.44
N TYR A 44 6.90 5.20 0.55
CA TYR A 44 6.32 4.43 1.66
C TYR A 44 5.29 3.45 1.16
N GLY A 45 4.45 3.89 0.20
CA GLY A 45 3.47 3.02 -0.41
C GLY A 45 4.10 1.84 -1.14
N ALA A 46 5.21 2.10 -1.85
CA ALA A 46 5.93 1.05 -2.56
C ALA A 46 6.49 0.01 -1.59
N LEU A 47 7.09 0.46 -0.49
CA LEU A 47 7.61 -0.44 0.54
C LEU A 47 6.49 -1.26 1.18
N LEU A 48 5.40 -0.61 1.52
CA LEU A 48 4.25 -1.29 2.14
C LEU A 48 3.62 -2.28 1.18
N SER A 49 3.52 -1.93 -0.10
CA SER A 49 3.00 -2.84 -1.12
C SER A 49 3.89 -4.08 -1.27
N ALA A 50 5.22 -3.88 -1.25
CA ALA A 50 6.17 -4.98 -1.32
C ALA A 50 6.01 -5.92 -0.13
N VAL A 51 5.87 -5.37 1.07
CA VAL A 51 5.63 -6.16 2.28
C VAL A 51 4.32 -6.93 2.15
N GLY A 52 3.27 -6.26 1.67
CA GLY A 52 1.98 -6.91 1.45
C GLY A 52 2.07 -8.10 0.50
N LEU A 53 2.78 -7.93 -0.61
CA LEU A 53 2.98 -9.01 -1.59
C LEU A 53 3.74 -10.18 -0.98
N ILE A 54 4.77 -9.90 -0.19
CA ILE A 54 5.54 -10.95 0.49
C ILE A 54 4.65 -11.72 1.46
N LEU A 55 3.84 -11.01 2.25
CA LEU A 55 2.93 -11.64 3.20
C LEU A 55 1.89 -12.51 2.49
N ILE A 56 1.34 -12.03 1.37
CA ILE A 56 0.39 -12.81 0.58
C ILE A 56 1.06 -14.08 0.06
N TRP A 57 2.27 -13.95 -0.45
CA TRP A 57 3.01 -15.09 -0.97
C TRP A 57 3.28 -16.12 0.14
N GLN A 58 3.72 -15.66 1.30
CA GLN A 58 3.93 -16.54 2.44
C GLN A 58 2.64 -17.22 2.89
N GLY A 59 1.53 -16.47 2.85
CA GLY A 59 0.22 -17.00 3.23
C GLY A 59 -0.28 -18.08 2.28
N LYS A 60 0.16 -18.06 1.03
CA LYS A 60 -0.25 -19.06 0.04
C LYS A 60 0.54 -20.37 0.15
N LYS A 61 1.70 -20.33 0.77
CA LYS A 61 2.47 -21.55 0.99
C LYS A 61 1.82 -22.43 2.02
#